data_244dea482e6afe823e91d3c181480e83
#
_entry.id   244dea482e6afe823e91d3c181480e83
#
_cell.length_a   1.000
_cell.length_b   1.000
_cell.length_c   1.000
_cell.angle_alpha   90.00
_cell.angle_beta   90.00
_cell.angle_gamma   90.00
#
_symmetry.space_group_name_H-M   'P 1'
#
loop_
_entity.id
_entity.type
_entity.pdbx_description
1 polymer ?
#
loop_
_entity_poly.entity_id
_entity_poly.type
_entity_poly.pdbx_seq_one_letter_code
_entity_poly.pdbx_strand_id
1 'polypeptide(L)'
;MSEWPIEAPEERAEAVVRRYLDALAARDWTALAATLDPDVERIGPYNDAVGGRDTYAKFLDDTLRPLAGYELQVARVTATSDVVLAELSETVDTPQGRRRTDEAVVFDVSSAGLIVRVSVYLRRSVTEPA
;
A
#
# COMPACT_ATOMS: atom_id res chain seq x y z
N MET A 1 -15.81 34.73 2.54
CA MET A 1 -14.77 34.03 2.06
C MET A 1 -14.31 32.95 2.95
N SER A 2 -13.98 32.00 2.38
CA SER A 2 -13.53 30.89 3.11
C SER A 2 -12.12 31.11 3.57
N GLU A 3 -11.96 31.04 4.83
CA GLU A 3 -10.64 31.09 5.37
C GLU A 3 -10.23 29.77 5.83
N TRP A 4 -10.92 28.77 5.39
CA TRP A 4 -10.58 27.43 5.75
C TRP A 4 -9.21 27.11 5.23
N PRO A 5 -8.33 26.56 6.04
CA PRO A 5 -7.08 26.04 5.51
C PRO A 5 -7.44 24.96 4.49
N ILE A 6 -7.04 25.17 3.26
CA ILE A 6 -7.15 24.14 2.24
C ILE A 6 -6.01 23.19 2.50
N GLU A 7 -6.34 21.92 2.69
CA GLU A 7 -5.34 20.89 2.92
C GLU A 7 -4.36 20.85 1.74
N ALA A 8 -3.07 20.88 2.03
CA ALA A 8 -2.05 20.83 0.98
C ALA A 8 -2.13 19.49 0.23
N PRO A 9 -1.78 19.46 -1.06
CA PRO A 9 -1.78 18.20 -1.82
C PRO A 9 -1.03 17.07 -1.14
N GLU A 10 0.14 17.34 -0.57
CA GLU A 10 0.91 16.33 0.13
C GLU A 10 0.20 15.83 1.39
N GLU A 11 -0.54 16.69 2.08
CA GLU A 11 -1.31 16.27 3.26
C GLU A 11 -2.47 15.36 2.87
N ARG A 12 -3.17 15.68 1.78
CA ARG A 12 -4.26 14.85 1.27
C ARG A 12 -3.73 13.51 0.80
N ALA A 13 -2.61 13.53 0.07
CA ALA A 13 -1.98 12.32 -0.44
C ALA A 13 -1.52 11.43 0.71
N GLU A 14 -0.87 12.00 1.71
CA GLU A 14 -0.45 11.23 2.88
C GLU A 14 -1.64 10.65 3.62
N ALA A 15 -2.71 11.43 3.80
CA ALA A 15 -3.89 10.99 4.54
C ALA A 15 -4.55 9.78 3.90
N VAL A 16 -4.73 9.78 2.56
CA VAL A 16 -5.37 8.65 1.88
C VAL A 16 -4.47 7.41 1.93
N VAL A 17 -3.15 7.59 1.82
CA VAL A 17 -2.22 6.46 1.91
C VAL A 17 -2.20 5.87 3.30
N ARG A 18 -2.24 6.69 4.35
CA ARG A 18 -2.33 6.18 5.71
C ARG A 18 -3.62 5.41 5.95
N ARG A 19 -4.75 5.87 5.40
CA ARG A 19 -6.00 5.11 5.46
C ARG A 19 -5.89 3.77 4.73
N TYR A 20 -5.21 3.75 3.58
CA TYR A 20 -4.94 2.50 2.86
C TYR A 20 -4.14 1.53 3.73
N LEU A 21 -3.05 2.01 4.34
CA LEU A 21 -2.18 1.18 5.16
C LEU A 21 -2.90 0.65 6.40
N ASP A 22 -3.71 1.48 7.05
CA ASP A 22 -4.51 1.06 8.20
C ASP A 22 -5.53 -0.02 7.80
N ALA A 23 -6.18 0.15 6.66
CA ALA A 23 -7.15 -0.81 6.15
C ALA A 23 -6.45 -2.14 5.79
N LEU A 24 -5.27 -2.06 5.18
CA LEU A 24 -4.48 -3.24 4.84
C LEU A 24 -4.09 -4.01 6.11
N ALA A 25 -3.59 -3.31 7.12
CA ALA A 25 -3.22 -3.92 8.38
C ALA A 25 -4.41 -4.61 9.08
N ALA A 26 -5.59 -4.01 8.97
CA ALA A 26 -6.83 -4.55 9.54
C ALA A 26 -7.52 -5.56 8.63
N ARG A 27 -7.03 -5.74 7.41
CA ARG A 27 -7.67 -6.54 6.36
C ARG A 27 -9.11 -6.11 6.09
N ASP A 28 -9.35 -4.82 6.18
CA ASP A 28 -10.67 -4.22 5.90
C ASP A 28 -10.71 -3.84 4.42
N TRP A 29 -11.14 -4.78 3.59
CA TRP A 29 -11.08 -4.60 2.14
C TRP A 29 -12.06 -3.56 1.63
N THR A 30 -13.18 -3.36 2.29
CA THR A 30 -14.12 -2.30 1.95
C THR A 30 -13.51 -0.93 2.19
N ALA A 31 -12.88 -0.73 3.35
CA ALA A 31 -12.20 0.52 3.66
C ALA A 31 -11.01 0.75 2.73
N LEU A 32 -10.27 -0.30 2.41
CA LEU A 32 -9.13 -0.20 1.49
C LEU A 32 -9.60 0.22 0.10
N ALA A 33 -10.63 -0.44 -0.42
CA ALA A 33 -11.16 -0.11 -1.74
C ALA A 33 -11.64 1.34 -1.81
N ALA A 34 -12.14 1.89 -0.72
CA ALA A 34 -12.61 3.27 -0.67
C ALA A 34 -11.46 4.28 -0.87
N THR A 35 -10.21 3.87 -0.72
CA THR A 35 -9.05 4.74 -0.96
C THR A 35 -8.58 4.71 -2.40
N LEU A 36 -9.09 3.78 -3.21
CA LEU A 36 -8.60 3.51 -4.55
C LEU A 36 -9.49 4.13 -5.62
N ASP A 37 -8.84 4.65 -6.67
CA ASP A 37 -9.53 5.04 -7.88
C ASP A 37 -10.12 3.79 -8.55
N PRO A 38 -11.30 3.87 -9.21
CA PRO A 38 -11.85 2.71 -9.89
C PRO A 38 -10.91 2.06 -10.90
N ASP A 39 -10.02 2.85 -11.51
CA ASP A 39 -9.06 2.39 -12.53
C ASP A 39 -7.65 2.23 -11.97
N VAL A 40 -7.50 2.07 -10.67
CA VAL A 40 -6.19 1.93 -10.02
C VAL A 40 -5.37 0.80 -10.63
N GLU A 41 -4.06 1.00 -10.71
CA GLU A 41 -3.13 -0.03 -11.15
C GLU A 41 -2.14 -0.34 -10.03
N ARG A 42 -1.96 -1.64 -9.75
CA ARG A 42 -0.91 -2.09 -8.85
C ARG A 42 0.16 -2.83 -9.63
N ILE A 43 1.41 -2.47 -9.39
CA ILE A 43 2.55 -3.17 -9.96
C ILE A 43 3.31 -3.82 -8.81
N GLY A 44 3.34 -5.13 -8.81
CA GLY A 44 4.03 -5.90 -7.78
C GLY A 44 5.53 -5.96 -7.99
N PRO A 45 6.26 -6.53 -7.02
CA PRO A 45 7.74 -6.52 -7.04
C PRO A 45 8.34 -7.36 -8.16
N TYR A 46 7.56 -8.19 -8.82
CA TYR A 46 8.03 -9.00 -9.94
C TYR A 46 7.47 -8.48 -11.26
N ASN A 47 7.05 -7.22 -11.26
CA ASN A 47 6.49 -6.55 -12.43
C ASN A 47 5.12 -7.11 -12.85
N ASP A 48 4.46 -7.80 -11.96
CA ASP A 48 3.11 -8.31 -12.15
C ASP A 48 2.10 -7.18 -11.92
N ALA A 49 1.15 -7.03 -12.80
CA ALA A 49 0.19 -5.92 -12.74
C ALA A 49 -1.22 -6.42 -12.42
N VAL A 50 -1.92 -5.66 -11.59
CA VAL A 50 -3.33 -5.88 -11.28
C VAL A 50 -4.05 -4.56 -11.48
N GLY A 51 -5.05 -4.53 -12.35
CA GLY A 51 -5.81 -3.32 -12.66
C GLY A 51 -7.25 -3.38 -12.17
N GLY A 52 -7.74 -2.23 -11.72
CA GLY A 52 -9.10 -2.08 -11.24
C GLY A 52 -9.23 -2.26 -9.73
N ARG A 53 -10.06 -1.40 -9.15
CA ARG A 53 -10.24 -1.35 -7.69
C ARG A 53 -10.72 -2.66 -7.08
N ASP A 54 -11.77 -3.23 -7.66
CA ASP A 54 -12.37 -4.45 -7.09
C ASP A 54 -11.45 -5.66 -7.28
N THR A 55 -10.80 -5.75 -8.43
CA THR A 55 -9.83 -6.79 -8.72
C THR A 55 -8.62 -6.70 -7.78
N TYR A 56 -8.17 -5.48 -7.52
CA TYR A 56 -7.05 -5.25 -6.62
C TYR A 56 -7.40 -5.66 -5.18
N ALA A 57 -8.55 -5.23 -4.68
CA ALA A 57 -8.98 -5.58 -3.32
C ALA A 57 -9.14 -7.10 -3.18
N LYS A 58 -9.70 -7.76 -4.19
CA LYS A 58 -9.83 -9.22 -4.19
C LYS A 58 -8.46 -9.91 -4.23
N PHE A 59 -7.53 -9.38 -5.01
CA PHE A 59 -6.17 -9.90 -5.09
C PHE A 59 -5.50 -9.88 -3.71
N LEU A 60 -5.63 -8.78 -2.98
CA LEU A 60 -5.05 -8.66 -1.64
C LEU A 60 -5.71 -9.64 -0.67
N ASP A 61 -7.03 -9.76 -0.71
CA ASP A 61 -7.74 -10.70 0.15
C ASP A 61 -7.28 -12.14 -0.14
N ASP A 62 -7.24 -12.52 -1.41
CA ASP A 62 -6.83 -13.87 -1.81
C ASP A 62 -5.36 -14.14 -1.44
N THR A 63 -4.50 -13.12 -1.53
CA THR A 63 -3.07 -13.27 -1.23
C THR A 63 -2.81 -13.36 0.28
N LEU A 64 -3.49 -12.56 1.08
CA LEU A 64 -3.22 -12.48 2.52
C LEU A 64 -4.00 -13.50 3.33
N ARG A 65 -5.15 -13.98 2.83
CA ARG A 65 -6.01 -14.88 3.60
C ARG A 65 -5.29 -16.14 4.07
N PRO A 66 -4.46 -16.81 3.25
CA PRO A 66 -3.78 -18.02 3.71
C PRO A 66 -2.57 -17.77 4.62
N LEU A 67 -2.16 -16.52 4.79
CA LEU A 67 -0.95 -16.19 5.56
C LEU A 67 -1.27 -16.12 7.04
N ALA A 68 -0.58 -16.92 7.84
CA ALA A 68 -0.76 -16.91 9.28
C ALA A 68 0.11 -15.84 9.91
N GLY A 69 -0.40 -15.19 10.97
CA GLY A 69 0.36 -14.24 11.77
C GLY A 69 0.79 -12.98 11.01
N TYR A 70 0.04 -12.58 10.01
CA TYR A 70 0.39 -11.40 9.21
C TYR A 70 0.39 -10.14 10.06
N GLU A 71 1.50 -9.41 10.00
CA GLU A 71 1.64 -8.12 10.65
C GLU A 71 2.26 -7.13 9.67
N LEU A 72 1.72 -5.91 9.66
CA LEU A 72 2.25 -4.80 8.86
C LEU A 72 2.78 -3.74 9.82
N GLN A 73 4.03 -3.33 9.62
CA GLN A 73 4.62 -2.22 10.36
C GLN A 73 5.07 -1.16 9.39
N VAL A 74 4.59 0.06 9.59
CA VAL A 74 4.98 1.21 8.79
C VAL A 74 6.12 1.93 9.51
N ALA A 75 7.28 2.00 8.86
CA ALA A 75 8.45 2.65 9.43
C ALA A 75 8.44 4.15 9.14
N ARG A 76 8.06 4.53 7.92
CA ARG A 76 8.10 5.94 7.52
C ARG A 76 7.19 6.16 6.33
N VAL A 77 6.49 7.30 6.33
CA VAL A 77 5.70 7.77 5.19
C VAL A 77 6.21 9.15 4.81
N THR A 78 6.54 9.34 3.54
CA THR A 78 7.02 10.61 3.01
C THR A 78 6.17 11.00 1.83
N ALA A 79 5.61 12.20 1.86
CA ALA A 79 4.75 12.70 0.79
C ALA A 79 5.34 13.93 0.15
N THR A 80 5.30 13.99 -1.18
CA THR A 80 5.64 15.18 -1.95
C THR A 80 4.55 15.37 -3.00
N SER A 81 3.82 16.48 -2.90
CA SER A 81 2.72 16.77 -3.81
C SER A 81 1.73 15.59 -3.89
N ASP A 82 1.73 14.85 -5.00
CA ASP A 82 0.80 13.76 -5.29
C ASP A 82 1.46 12.37 -5.26
N VAL A 83 2.71 12.29 -4.77
CA VAL A 83 3.42 11.02 -4.64
C VAL A 83 3.74 10.76 -3.18
N VAL A 84 3.44 9.53 -2.71
CA VAL A 84 3.72 9.13 -1.33
C VAL A 84 4.58 7.87 -1.36
N LEU A 85 5.66 7.90 -0.57
CA LEU A 85 6.53 6.76 -0.37
C LEU A 85 6.31 6.21 1.03
N ALA A 86 5.99 4.94 1.14
CA ALA A 86 5.88 4.26 2.43
C ALA A 86 6.98 3.20 2.53
N GLU A 87 7.75 3.28 3.61
CA GLU A 87 8.71 2.23 3.95
C GLU A 87 8.09 1.40 5.05
N LEU A 88 7.98 0.11 4.83
CA LEU A 88 7.25 -0.77 5.74
C LEU A 88 7.85 -2.17 5.74
N SER A 89 7.39 -2.98 6.68
CA SER A 89 7.70 -4.40 6.70
C SER A 89 6.43 -5.20 6.90
N GLU A 90 6.41 -6.37 6.28
CA GLU A 90 5.35 -7.36 6.48
C GLU A 90 5.99 -8.61 7.05
N THR A 91 5.37 -9.17 8.07
CA THR A 91 5.87 -10.36 8.75
C THR A 91 4.77 -11.41 8.75
N VAL A 92 5.14 -12.66 8.48
CA VAL A 92 4.20 -13.79 8.48
C VAL A 92 4.85 -14.98 9.17
N ASP A 93 4.02 -15.90 9.62
CA ASP A 93 4.49 -17.18 10.15
C ASP A 93 4.72 -18.15 8.99
N THR A 94 5.86 -18.83 9.01
CA THR A 94 6.17 -19.88 8.03
C THR A 94 6.59 -21.14 8.76
N PRO A 95 6.63 -22.30 8.08
CA PRO A 95 7.13 -23.54 8.69
C PRO A 95 8.55 -23.41 9.23
N GLN A 96 9.34 -22.45 8.71
CA GLN A 96 10.71 -22.20 9.16
C GLN A 96 10.81 -21.07 10.18
N GLY A 97 9.67 -20.59 10.71
CA GLY A 97 9.62 -19.51 11.68
C GLY A 97 9.05 -18.21 11.07
N ARG A 98 9.10 -17.15 11.84
CA ARG A 98 8.58 -15.85 11.37
C ARG A 98 9.50 -15.29 10.30
N ARG A 99 8.90 -14.79 9.22
CA ARG A 99 9.62 -14.22 8.11
C ARG A 99 9.17 -12.78 7.89
N ARG A 100 10.16 -11.88 7.90
CA ARG A 100 9.94 -10.46 7.66
C ARG A 100 10.43 -10.09 6.26
N THR A 101 9.61 -9.29 5.57
CA THR A 101 9.97 -8.70 4.28
C THR A 101 9.92 -7.19 4.41
N ASP A 102 11.01 -6.52 4.06
CA ASP A 102 11.06 -5.06 4.04
C ASP A 102 10.77 -4.58 2.62
N GLU A 103 9.98 -3.51 2.54
CA GLU A 103 9.58 -3.01 1.22
C GLU A 103 9.39 -1.50 1.23
N ALA A 104 9.48 -0.92 0.05
CA ALA A 104 9.07 0.44 -0.22
C ALA A 104 7.90 0.40 -1.19
N VAL A 105 6.87 1.16 -0.92
CA VAL A 105 5.68 1.22 -1.76
C VAL A 105 5.49 2.67 -2.18
N VAL A 106 5.38 2.89 -3.49
CA VAL A 106 5.17 4.22 -4.05
C VAL A 106 3.71 4.34 -4.50
N PHE A 107 3.04 5.38 -3.99
CA PHE A 107 1.64 5.64 -4.30
C PHE A 107 1.54 6.91 -5.10
N ASP A 108 0.82 6.86 -6.22
CA ASP A 108 0.42 8.06 -6.96
C ASP A 108 -1.03 8.36 -6.59
N VAL A 109 -1.30 9.62 -6.23
CA VAL A 109 -2.61 10.05 -5.73
C VAL A 109 -3.14 11.13 -6.65
N SER A 110 -4.40 11.00 -7.04
CA SER A 110 -5.05 11.97 -7.92
C SER A 110 -5.45 13.23 -7.16
N SER A 111 -5.80 14.28 -7.91
CA SER A 111 -6.31 15.51 -7.32
C SER A 111 -7.64 15.30 -6.58
N ALA A 112 -8.34 14.21 -6.89
CA ALA A 112 -9.57 13.82 -6.18
C ALA A 112 -9.29 13.13 -4.85
N GLY A 113 -8.01 12.90 -4.51
CA GLY A 113 -7.64 12.23 -3.25
C GLY A 113 -7.80 10.73 -3.27
N LEU A 114 -7.70 10.11 -4.44
CA LEU A 114 -7.76 8.66 -4.60
C LEU A 114 -6.43 8.13 -5.12
N ILE A 115 -6.06 6.94 -4.68
CA ILE A 115 -4.84 6.28 -5.14
C ILE A 115 -5.07 5.73 -6.53
N VAL A 116 -4.25 6.16 -7.50
CA VAL A 116 -4.37 5.75 -8.90
C VAL A 116 -3.33 4.72 -9.29
N ARG A 117 -2.24 4.63 -8.55
CA ARG A 117 -1.17 3.66 -8.84
C ARG A 117 -0.44 3.29 -7.56
N VAL A 118 -0.11 2.00 -7.43
CA VAL A 118 0.68 1.46 -6.32
C VAL A 118 1.80 0.64 -6.92
N SER A 119 3.05 0.97 -6.58
CA SER A 119 4.23 0.24 -7.06
C SER A 119 5.00 -0.30 -5.86
N VAL A 120 5.25 -1.60 -5.85
CA VAL A 120 5.87 -2.28 -4.72
C VAL A 120 7.30 -2.68 -5.06
N TYR A 121 8.24 -2.32 -4.18
CA TYR A 121 9.66 -2.65 -4.31
C TYR A 121 10.10 -3.40 -3.06
N LEU A 122 10.71 -4.57 -3.24
CA LEU A 122 11.20 -5.38 -2.14
C LEU A 122 12.70 -5.16 -1.91
N ARG A 123 13.08 -5.19 -0.63
CA ARG A 123 14.49 -5.29 -0.28
C ARG A 123 14.84 -6.76 -0.17
N ARG A 124 15.89 -7.18 -0.86
CA ARG A 124 16.36 -8.56 -0.84
C ARG A 124 17.84 -8.61 -0.50
N SER A 125 18.22 -9.65 0.23
CA SER A 125 19.65 -9.92 0.47
C SER A 125 20.30 -10.38 -0.82
N VAL A 126 21.52 -9.92 -1.06
CA VAL A 126 22.29 -10.35 -2.24
C VAL A 126 22.71 -11.82 -2.17
N THR A 127 22.62 -12.43 -0.99
CA THR A 127 22.97 -13.84 -0.79
C THR A 127 21.77 -14.76 -0.97
N GLU A 128 20.56 -14.22 -1.16
CA GLU A 128 19.37 -15.03 -1.39
C GLU A 128 19.35 -15.55 -2.81
N PRO A 129 18.91 -16.79 -3.02
CA PRO A 129 18.71 -17.32 -4.37
C PRO A 129 17.70 -16.44 -5.11
N ALA A 130 17.92 -16.27 -6.38
CA ALA A 130 17.01 -15.50 -7.22
C ALA A 130 15.64 -16.20 -7.35
#